data_d54a5ab9e31e13e22e69aab72c323be7
#
_entry.id   d54a5ab9e31e13e22e69aab72c323be7
#
_cell.length_a   1.000
_cell.length_b   1.000
_cell.length_c   1.000
_cell.angle_alpha   90.00
_cell.angle_beta   90.00
_cell.angle_gamma   90.00
#
_symmetry.space_group_name_H-M   'P 1'
#
loop_
_entity.id
_entity.type
_entity.pdbx_description
1 polymer ?
#
loop_
_entity_poly.entity_id
_entity_poly.type
_entity_poly.pdbx_seq_one_letter_code
_entity_poly.pdbx_strand_id
1 'polypeptide(L)'
;MKGFSDISRGFTLIELLVIILIIGILAELALPDYQRAVEVSRVGAALAYSRAFRDSVDRYYMAHNRFPTSPDVLDIGLTECPKYFECRYGYLATEGKLEMWRKNGPFEYGLFTRPTVSPYMPGTIYCIASRKKAQGIEFCQHWGEEDSSPDEPTWFSVLVQ
;
A
#
# COMPACT_ATOMS: atom_id res chain seq x y z
N MET A 1 17.61 60.76 24.47
CA MET A 1 17.87 59.57 23.64
C MET A 1 18.36 58.46 24.57
N LYS A 2 17.50 57.47 24.91
CA LYS A 2 17.89 56.30 25.72
C LYS A 2 18.31 55.20 24.76
N GLY A 3 19.60 54.84 24.79
CA GLY A 3 20.12 53.69 24.03
C GLY A 3 19.53 52.37 24.53
N PHE A 4 18.87 51.69 23.66
CA PHE A 4 18.43 50.29 23.86
C PHE A 4 19.71 49.42 23.74
N SER A 5 20.24 48.96 24.88
CA SER A 5 21.30 47.96 24.87
C SER A 5 20.66 46.61 24.53
N ASP A 6 20.86 46.19 23.29
CA ASP A 6 20.49 44.88 22.75
C ASP A 6 21.39 43.81 23.41
N ILE A 7 20.82 43.11 24.42
CA ILE A 7 21.52 42.01 25.10
C ILE A 7 21.41 40.78 24.15
N SER A 8 22.32 40.65 23.23
CA SER A 8 22.48 39.43 22.43
C SER A 8 22.96 38.30 23.36
N ARG A 9 22.01 37.50 23.87
CA ARG A 9 22.34 36.26 24.59
C ARG A 9 22.81 35.24 23.56
N GLY A 10 24.09 34.89 23.60
CA GLY A 10 24.64 33.78 22.82
C GLY A 10 24.18 32.41 23.39
N PHE A 11 23.86 31.48 22.51
CA PHE A 11 23.57 30.09 22.88
C PHE A 11 24.83 29.40 23.43
N THR A 12 24.69 28.65 24.51
CA THR A 12 25.81 27.86 25.06
C THR A 12 25.91 26.52 24.29
N LEU A 13 27.15 25.96 24.22
CA LEU A 13 27.35 24.65 23.56
C LEU A 13 26.56 23.54 24.26
N ILE A 14 26.36 23.63 25.56
CA ILE A 14 25.61 22.62 26.33
C ILE A 14 24.09 22.67 26.00
N GLU A 15 23.52 23.87 25.82
CA GLU A 15 22.12 24.03 25.42
C GLU A 15 21.87 23.39 24.06
N LEU A 16 22.79 23.60 23.12
CA LEU A 16 22.67 22.98 21.78
C LEU A 16 22.79 21.45 21.88
N LEU A 17 23.73 20.94 22.67
CA LEU A 17 23.94 19.51 22.85
C LEU A 17 22.70 18.81 23.43
N VAL A 18 22.10 19.40 24.45
CA VAL A 18 20.87 18.86 25.08
C VAL A 18 19.71 18.82 24.09
N ILE A 19 19.54 19.90 23.29
CA ILE A 19 18.47 19.98 22.31
C ILE A 19 18.60 18.87 21.25
N ILE A 20 19.81 18.68 20.68
CA ILE A 20 20.00 17.63 19.67
C ILE A 20 19.86 16.23 20.25
N LEU A 21 20.22 16.01 21.51
CA LEU A 21 19.99 14.74 22.20
C LEU A 21 18.50 14.42 22.33
N ILE A 22 17.71 15.40 22.78
CA ILE A 22 16.26 15.23 22.94
C ILE A 22 15.60 14.97 21.58
N ILE A 23 15.95 15.75 20.54
CA ILE A 23 15.43 15.55 19.19
C ILE A 23 15.80 14.17 18.66
N GLY A 24 17.03 13.71 18.90
CA GLY A 24 17.49 12.37 18.50
C GLY A 24 16.63 11.25 19.08
N ILE A 25 16.37 11.29 20.38
CA ILE A 25 15.54 10.29 21.06
C ILE A 25 14.08 10.33 20.55
N LEU A 26 13.50 11.52 20.41
CA LEU A 26 12.13 11.65 19.92
C LEU A 26 11.99 11.18 18.46
N ALA A 27 12.98 11.47 17.61
CA ALA A 27 12.99 11.04 16.22
C ALA A 27 13.08 9.51 16.10
N GLU A 28 13.87 8.83 16.93
CA GLU A 28 13.99 7.37 16.94
C GLU A 28 12.63 6.68 17.20
N LEU A 29 11.84 7.22 18.12
CA LEU A 29 10.51 6.69 18.45
C LEU A 29 9.46 7.02 17.41
N ALA A 30 9.49 8.22 16.83
CA ALA A 30 8.46 8.71 15.92
C ALA A 30 8.62 8.22 14.47
N LEU A 31 9.84 7.91 14.03
CA LEU A 31 10.13 7.58 12.64
C LEU A 31 9.41 6.31 12.13
N PRO A 32 9.37 5.18 12.87
CA PRO A 32 8.68 3.98 12.42
C PRO A 32 7.17 4.19 12.27
N ASP A 33 6.53 4.89 13.21
CA ASP A 33 5.09 5.19 13.13
C ASP A 33 4.76 6.10 11.95
N TYR A 34 5.59 7.10 11.69
CA TYR A 34 5.47 7.97 10.52
C TYR A 34 5.58 7.18 9.21
N GLN A 35 6.56 6.29 9.08
CA GLN A 35 6.72 5.44 7.90
C GLN A 35 5.49 4.56 7.66
N ARG A 36 4.94 4.00 8.73
CA ARG A 36 3.71 3.20 8.68
C ARG A 36 2.51 4.03 8.22
N ALA A 37 2.31 5.20 8.79
CA ALA A 37 1.22 6.11 8.43
C ALA A 37 1.27 6.54 6.94
N VAL A 38 2.47 6.86 6.46
CA VAL A 38 2.70 7.17 5.04
C VAL A 38 2.37 5.98 4.15
N GLU A 39 2.74 4.75 4.55
CA GLU A 39 2.45 3.56 3.75
C GLU A 39 0.95 3.24 3.73
N VAL A 40 0.24 3.39 4.84
CA VAL A 40 -1.23 3.27 4.91
C VAL A 40 -1.91 4.23 3.92
N SER A 41 -1.44 5.46 3.83
CA SER A 41 -1.95 6.43 2.84
C SER A 41 -1.73 5.98 1.39
N ARG A 42 -0.58 5.37 1.08
CA ARG A 42 -0.28 4.82 -0.25
C ARG A 42 -1.17 3.63 -0.61
N VAL A 43 -1.43 2.75 0.37
CA VAL A 43 -2.37 1.64 0.20
C VAL A 43 -3.78 2.15 -0.05
N GLY A 44 -4.22 3.21 0.62
CA GLY A 44 -5.53 3.82 0.36
C GLY A 44 -5.74 4.17 -1.11
N ALA A 45 -4.74 4.77 -1.76
CA ALA A 45 -4.77 5.06 -3.19
C ALA A 45 -4.81 3.78 -4.05
N ALA A 46 -4.04 2.75 -3.67
CA ALA A 46 -4.03 1.47 -4.36
C ALA A 46 -5.35 0.72 -4.22
N LEU A 47 -5.99 0.78 -3.05
CA LEU A 47 -7.32 0.18 -2.83
C LEU A 47 -8.41 0.88 -3.63
N ALA A 48 -8.37 2.22 -3.75
CA ALA A 48 -9.29 2.95 -4.61
C ALA A 48 -9.13 2.51 -6.08
N TYR A 49 -7.90 2.39 -6.56
CA TYR A 49 -7.61 1.85 -7.88
C TYR A 49 -8.10 0.41 -8.05
N SER A 50 -7.87 -0.46 -7.07
CA SER A 50 -8.33 -1.86 -7.07
C SER A 50 -9.85 -1.97 -7.20
N ARG A 51 -10.60 -1.17 -6.43
CA ARG A 51 -12.06 -1.16 -6.48
C ARG A 51 -12.57 -0.69 -7.85
N ALA A 52 -12.04 0.41 -8.36
CA ALA A 52 -12.39 0.92 -9.68
C ALA A 52 -12.06 -0.09 -10.79
N PHE A 53 -10.92 -0.75 -10.72
CA PHE A 53 -10.54 -1.82 -11.64
C PHE A 53 -11.53 -3.00 -11.59
N ARG A 54 -11.82 -3.51 -10.39
CA ARG A 54 -12.77 -4.59 -10.19
C ARG A 54 -14.12 -4.29 -10.83
N ASP A 55 -14.66 -3.12 -10.51
CA ASP A 55 -15.98 -2.70 -10.98
C ASP A 55 -16.01 -2.53 -12.51
N SER A 56 -14.90 -2.13 -13.14
CA SER A 56 -14.82 -2.03 -14.60
C SER A 56 -14.70 -3.40 -15.28
N VAL A 57 -13.97 -4.34 -14.68
CA VAL A 57 -13.92 -5.72 -15.18
C VAL A 57 -15.29 -6.38 -15.07
N ASP A 58 -16.02 -6.18 -13.97
CA ASP A 58 -17.37 -6.69 -13.80
C ASP A 58 -18.32 -6.13 -14.88
N ARG A 59 -18.28 -4.82 -15.17
CA ARG A 59 -19.08 -4.22 -16.26
C ARG A 59 -18.72 -4.80 -17.63
N TYR A 60 -17.42 -4.92 -17.91
CA TYR A 60 -16.95 -5.52 -19.16
C TYR A 60 -17.44 -6.96 -19.33
N TYR A 61 -17.33 -7.76 -18.26
CA TYR A 61 -17.79 -9.15 -18.28
C TYR A 61 -19.32 -9.25 -18.51
N MET A 62 -20.10 -8.42 -17.83
CA MET A 62 -21.55 -8.38 -18.03
C MET A 62 -21.95 -8.01 -19.47
N ALA A 63 -21.19 -7.14 -20.12
CA ALA A 63 -21.46 -6.71 -21.50
C ALA A 63 -20.98 -7.74 -22.56
N HIS A 64 -19.90 -8.46 -22.31
CA HIS A 64 -19.24 -9.29 -23.33
C HIS A 64 -19.23 -10.79 -23.00
N ASN A 65 -19.68 -11.18 -21.81
CA ASN A 65 -19.64 -12.56 -21.27
C ASN A 65 -18.24 -13.21 -21.35
N ARG A 66 -17.19 -12.39 -21.23
CA ARG A 66 -15.79 -12.81 -21.19
C ARG A 66 -14.94 -11.79 -20.44
N PHE A 67 -13.81 -12.23 -19.90
CA PHE A 67 -12.85 -11.32 -19.29
C PHE A 67 -12.12 -10.45 -20.34
N PRO A 68 -11.70 -9.23 -19.97
CA PRO A 68 -10.90 -8.37 -20.82
C PRO A 68 -9.50 -8.98 -21.05
N THR A 69 -8.97 -8.84 -22.26
CA THR A 69 -7.63 -9.33 -22.60
C THR A 69 -6.53 -8.31 -22.30
N SER A 70 -6.89 -7.04 -22.16
CA SER A 70 -6.00 -5.92 -21.83
C SER A 70 -6.74 -4.92 -20.95
N PRO A 71 -6.07 -4.20 -20.06
CA PRO A 71 -6.68 -3.12 -19.29
C PRO A 71 -7.17 -1.95 -20.16
N ASP A 72 -6.63 -1.79 -21.37
CA ASP A 72 -6.98 -0.69 -22.29
C ASP A 72 -8.40 -0.77 -22.82
N VAL A 73 -9.04 -1.94 -22.76
CA VAL A 73 -10.43 -2.13 -23.19
C VAL A 73 -11.46 -1.81 -22.10
N LEU A 74 -10.98 -1.47 -20.91
CA LEU A 74 -11.82 -1.09 -19.78
C LEU A 74 -12.28 0.37 -19.90
N ASP A 75 -13.49 0.64 -19.42
CA ASP A 75 -14.18 1.94 -19.57
C ASP A 75 -13.64 3.09 -18.68
N ILE A 76 -12.71 2.81 -17.80
CA ILE A 76 -12.24 3.76 -16.78
C ILE A 76 -10.84 4.32 -17.05
N GLY A 77 -10.26 4.12 -18.23
CA GLY A 77 -8.96 4.71 -18.57
C GLY A 77 -7.86 4.49 -17.53
N LEU A 78 -7.84 3.32 -16.90
CA LEU A 78 -6.82 2.92 -15.92
C LEU A 78 -5.47 2.68 -16.60
N THR A 79 -4.96 3.68 -17.29
CA THR A 79 -3.72 3.58 -18.07
C THR A 79 -2.48 3.59 -17.19
N GLU A 80 -2.57 4.15 -15.99
CA GLU A 80 -1.41 4.28 -15.10
C GLU A 80 -1.66 3.59 -13.75
N CYS A 81 -0.77 2.67 -13.43
CA CYS A 81 -0.70 2.06 -12.10
C CYS A 81 -0.35 3.10 -11.04
N PRO A 82 -0.88 3.03 -9.82
CA PRO A 82 -0.51 3.93 -8.73
C PRO A 82 1.01 4.02 -8.56
N LYS A 83 1.54 5.24 -8.44
CA LYS A 83 2.97 5.60 -8.50
C LYS A 83 3.92 4.65 -7.77
N TYR A 84 3.49 4.13 -6.62
CA TYR A 84 4.31 3.32 -5.73
C TYR A 84 4.12 1.82 -5.93
N PHE A 85 3.34 1.42 -6.95
CA PHE A 85 3.01 0.03 -7.24
C PHE A 85 3.38 -0.35 -8.67
N GLU A 86 3.61 -1.63 -8.88
CA GLU A 86 3.73 -2.28 -10.18
C GLU A 86 2.48 -3.12 -10.41
N CYS A 87 1.72 -2.82 -11.45
CA CYS A 87 0.53 -3.57 -11.81
C CYS A 87 0.87 -4.69 -12.78
N ARG A 88 0.33 -5.88 -12.53
CA ARG A 88 0.46 -7.06 -13.39
C ARG A 88 -0.93 -7.58 -13.73
N TYR A 89 -1.16 -7.79 -15.00
CA TYR A 89 -2.44 -8.20 -15.57
C TYR A 89 -2.37 -9.62 -16.17
N GLY A 90 -1.43 -10.47 -15.72
CA GLY A 90 -1.16 -11.79 -16.29
C GLY A 90 -2.35 -12.76 -16.28
N TYR A 91 -3.27 -12.58 -15.33
CA TYR A 91 -4.48 -13.40 -15.20
C TYR A 91 -5.76 -12.66 -15.57
N LEU A 92 -5.65 -11.52 -16.27
CA LEU A 92 -6.82 -10.71 -16.63
C LEU A 92 -7.79 -11.47 -17.54
N ALA A 93 -7.27 -12.13 -18.56
CA ALA A 93 -8.07 -12.85 -19.55
C ALA A 93 -8.75 -14.13 -19.03
N THR A 94 -8.26 -14.70 -17.93
CA THR A 94 -8.72 -15.97 -17.36
C THR A 94 -9.58 -15.79 -16.11
N GLU A 95 -9.20 -14.84 -15.26
CA GLU A 95 -9.78 -14.65 -13.93
C GLU A 95 -10.22 -13.21 -13.66
N GLY A 96 -9.88 -12.28 -14.55
CA GLY A 96 -10.09 -10.85 -14.33
C GLY A 96 -9.21 -10.26 -13.23
N LYS A 97 -8.14 -10.96 -12.79
CA LYS A 97 -7.32 -10.60 -11.64
C LYS A 97 -6.33 -9.49 -11.94
N LEU A 98 -6.22 -8.54 -11.02
CA LEU A 98 -5.16 -7.55 -10.95
C LEU A 98 -4.22 -7.89 -9.78
N GLU A 99 -2.92 -7.85 -10.04
CA GLU A 99 -1.88 -7.91 -9.03
C GLU A 99 -1.15 -6.58 -8.97
N MET A 100 -1.05 -6.00 -7.79
CA MET A 100 -0.26 -4.79 -7.56
C MET A 100 0.82 -5.08 -6.52
N TRP A 101 2.08 -4.94 -6.94
CA TRP A 101 3.24 -5.16 -6.09
C TRP A 101 3.85 -3.84 -5.65
N ARG A 102 4.16 -3.71 -4.36
CA ARG A 102 4.82 -2.54 -3.80
C ARG A 102 6.23 -2.39 -4.37
N LYS A 103 6.52 -1.20 -4.97
CA LYS A 103 7.85 -0.82 -5.46
C LYS A 103 8.64 -0.17 -4.32
N ASN A 104 9.88 -0.59 -4.14
CA ASN A 104 10.87 0.09 -3.31
C ASN A 104 10.34 0.66 -1.99
N GLY A 105 10.57 -0.02 -0.88
CA GLY A 105 10.13 0.44 0.42
C GLY A 105 10.49 -0.56 1.52
N PRO A 106 10.29 -0.19 2.78
CA PRO A 106 10.57 -1.09 3.91
C PRO A 106 9.59 -2.27 3.97
N PHE A 107 8.39 -2.11 3.37
CA PHE A 107 7.35 -3.14 3.38
C PHE A 107 7.26 -3.81 2.01
N GLU A 108 7.47 -5.11 1.96
CA GLU A 108 7.31 -5.93 0.74
C GLU A 108 5.98 -6.67 0.80
N TYR A 109 4.99 -6.18 0.07
CA TYR A 109 3.66 -6.77 -0.04
C TYR A 109 3.05 -6.52 -1.42
N GLY A 110 2.00 -7.26 -1.73
CA GLY A 110 1.16 -7.06 -2.90
C GLY A 110 -0.32 -6.97 -2.54
N LEU A 111 -1.10 -6.36 -3.41
CA LEU A 111 -2.55 -6.36 -3.36
C LEU A 111 -3.08 -7.14 -4.55
N PHE A 112 -3.86 -8.18 -4.29
CA PHE A 112 -4.52 -8.98 -5.30
C PHE A 112 -6.00 -8.67 -5.31
N THR A 113 -6.51 -8.25 -6.45
CA THR A 113 -7.90 -7.86 -6.63
C THR A 113 -8.58 -8.78 -7.61
N ARG A 114 -9.73 -9.32 -7.24
CA ARG A 114 -10.57 -10.16 -8.10
C ARG A 114 -11.95 -9.55 -8.31
N PRO A 115 -12.50 -9.61 -9.53
CA PRO A 115 -13.87 -9.15 -9.82
C PRO A 115 -14.92 -10.03 -9.15
N THR A 116 -16.15 -9.54 -9.07
CA THR A 116 -17.26 -10.31 -8.48
C THR A 116 -17.67 -11.50 -9.34
N VAL A 117 -17.39 -11.43 -10.64
CA VAL A 117 -17.64 -12.51 -11.61
C VAL A 117 -16.48 -13.53 -11.70
N SER A 118 -15.43 -13.37 -10.89
CA SER A 118 -14.31 -14.33 -10.88
C SER A 118 -14.78 -15.71 -10.42
N PRO A 119 -14.32 -16.80 -11.07
CA PRO A 119 -14.60 -18.16 -10.62
C PRO A 119 -13.86 -18.50 -9.32
N TYR A 120 -12.85 -17.72 -8.95
CA TYR A 120 -12.04 -17.91 -7.75
C TYR A 120 -12.18 -16.71 -6.81
N MET A 121 -12.65 -16.92 -5.60
CA MET A 121 -12.74 -15.92 -4.53
C MET A 121 -13.33 -14.57 -5.02
N PRO A 122 -14.60 -14.57 -5.44
CA PRO A 122 -15.23 -13.42 -6.11
C PRO A 122 -15.28 -12.17 -5.24
N GLY A 123 -15.01 -11.02 -5.85
CA GLY A 123 -15.15 -9.71 -5.23
C GLY A 123 -14.11 -9.36 -4.16
N THR A 124 -13.04 -10.14 -4.04
CA THR A 124 -12.09 -10.02 -2.94
C THR A 124 -10.86 -9.17 -3.28
N ILE A 125 -10.32 -8.52 -2.26
CA ILE A 125 -9.02 -7.86 -2.31
C ILE A 125 -8.16 -8.46 -1.18
N TYR A 126 -7.01 -8.99 -1.55
CA TYR A 126 -6.07 -9.58 -0.59
C TYR A 126 -4.79 -8.75 -0.50
N CYS A 127 -4.31 -8.55 0.73
CA CYS A 127 -2.94 -8.16 0.98
C CYS A 127 -2.11 -9.43 1.15
N ILE A 128 -1.05 -9.56 0.38
CA ILE A 128 -0.15 -10.72 0.45
C ILE A 128 1.29 -10.27 0.71
N ALA A 129 1.99 -11.06 1.49
CA ALA A 129 3.40 -10.83 1.79
C ALA A 129 4.17 -12.15 1.79
N SER A 130 5.46 -12.09 1.46
CA SER A 130 6.33 -13.26 1.56
C SER A 130 6.49 -13.68 3.02
N ARG A 131 6.34 -14.96 3.34
CA ARG A 131 6.58 -15.50 4.70
C ARG A 131 8.02 -15.30 5.19
N LYS A 132 8.94 -14.94 4.30
CA LYS A 132 10.33 -14.61 4.63
C LYS A 132 10.51 -13.14 5.06
N LYS A 133 9.47 -12.30 4.94
CA LYS A 133 9.52 -10.85 5.16
C LYS A 133 8.54 -10.43 6.27
N ALA A 134 9.01 -10.47 7.51
CA ALA A 134 8.19 -10.18 8.69
C ALA A 134 7.48 -8.81 8.62
N GLN A 135 8.15 -7.76 8.14
CA GLN A 135 7.56 -6.41 8.01
C GLN A 135 6.37 -6.36 7.04
N GLY A 136 6.42 -7.15 5.95
CA GLY A 136 5.30 -7.25 5.00
C GLY A 136 4.11 -7.97 5.62
N ILE A 137 4.36 -9.05 6.40
CA ILE A 137 3.33 -9.79 7.11
C ILE A 137 2.64 -8.89 8.14
N GLU A 138 3.42 -8.25 9.01
CA GLU A 138 2.91 -7.32 10.03
C GLU A 138 2.07 -6.20 9.41
N PHE A 139 2.52 -5.67 8.26
CA PHE A 139 1.78 -4.66 7.54
C PHE A 139 0.43 -5.18 7.03
N CYS A 140 0.39 -6.37 6.40
CA CYS A 140 -0.85 -6.98 5.93
C CYS A 140 -1.82 -7.31 7.07
N GLN A 141 -1.34 -7.81 8.21
CA GLN A 141 -2.17 -8.11 9.40
C GLN A 141 -2.96 -6.91 9.93
N HIS A 142 -2.49 -5.70 9.65
CA HIS A 142 -3.21 -4.46 10.02
C HIS A 142 -4.53 -4.29 9.26
N TRP A 143 -4.70 -4.94 8.11
CA TRP A 143 -5.85 -4.76 7.21
C TRP A 143 -6.94 -5.81 7.35
N GLY A 144 -6.70 -6.88 8.08
CA GLY A 144 -7.66 -7.94 8.27
C GLY A 144 -7.08 -9.16 8.97
N GLU A 145 -7.87 -10.24 9.02
CA GLU A 145 -7.45 -11.51 9.58
C GLU A 145 -6.78 -12.40 8.54
N GLU A 146 -5.88 -13.28 9.00
CA GLU A 146 -5.20 -14.24 8.13
C GLU A 146 -6.23 -15.15 7.46
N ASP A 147 -6.23 -15.16 6.14
CA ASP A 147 -6.98 -16.12 5.38
C ASP A 147 -6.17 -17.42 5.30
N SER A 148 -6.75 -18.48 5.83
CA SER A 148 -6.18 -19.82 5.83
C SER A 148 -6.25 -20.53 4.47
N SER A 149 -6.35 -19.78 3.36
CA SER A 149 -6.33 -20.37 2.02
C SER A 149 -4.99 -21.08 1.77
N PRO A 150 -5.01 -22.41 1.61
CA PRO A 150 -3.81 -23.24 1.66
C PRO A 150 -2.98 -23.26 0.37
N ASP A 151 -3.33 -22.43 -0.62
CA ASP A 151 -2.84 -22.63 -1.99
C ASP A 151 -1.37 -22.27 -2.22
N GLU A 152 -0.74 -21.53 -1.27
CA GLU A 152 0.70 -21.27 -1.37
C GLU A 152 1.40 -21.18 0.00
N PRO A 153 2.19 -22.15 0.40
CA PRO A 153 2.88 -22.17 1.71
C PRO A 153 3.97 -21.08 1.84
N THR A 154 4.32 -20.41 0.75
CA THR A 154 5.37 -19.37 0.72
C THR A 154 4.83 -17.95 0.95
N TRP A 155 3.51 -17.75 0.86
CA TRP A 155 2.87 -16.44 1.00
C TRP A 155 1.92 -16.40 2.18
N PHE A 156 1.89 -15.25 2.81
CA PHE A 156 0.93 -14.87 3.84
C PHE A 156 -0.15 -14.02 3.18
N SER A 157 -1.42 -14.31 3.38
CA SER A 157 -2.53 -13.58 2.79
C SER A 157 -3.51 -13.11 3.84
N VAL A 158 -4.07 -11.91 3.63
CA VAL A 158 -5.09 -11.28 4.48
C VAL A 158 -6.17 -10.72 3.58
N LEU A 159 -7.43 -11.05 3.89
CA LEU A 159 -8.57 -10.41 3.22
C LEU A 159 -8.68 -8.96 3.69
N VAL A 160 -8.63 -8.02 2.75
CA VAL A 160 -8.81 -6.59 3.04
C VAL A 160 -10.31 -6.28 3.12
N GLN A 161 -10.75 -5.86 4.30
CA GLN A 161 -12.14 -5.50 4.59
C GLN A 161 -12.45 -4.05 4.23
#